data_fdacc8e3af1d322611660803bfe1de40
#
_entry.id   fdacc8e3af1d322611660803bfe1de40
#
_cell.length_a   1.000
_cell.length_b   1.000
_cell.length_c   1.000
_cell.angle_alpha   90.00
_cell.angle_beta   90.00
_cell.angle_gamma   90.00
#
_symmetry.space_group_name_H-M   'P 1'
#
loop_
_entity.id
_entity.type
_entity.pdbx_description
1 polymer ?
#
loop_
_entity_poly.entity_id
_entity_poly.type
_entity_poly.pdbx_seq_one_letter_code
_entity_poly.pdbx_strand_id
1 'polypeptide(L)'
;TYISSRNKGETMKKDLVIIGGGAAGLAAALSASHPDIDILVIEREKMLGGILNQCIHNGFGLQVFKEELTGPEYASRYMDAFFKLNIEFLLDTTVVDVKKTDNFEVTVSSFEKGLFKIDAKAVILSSGCYERTRGSIAIPGERPKGIMPAGSAQRYLNIDGYLVGIC
;
A
#
# COMPACT_ATOMS: atom_id res chain seq x y z
N THR A 1 14.17 -0.61 -6.32
CA THR A 1 14.41 -0.34 -7.75
C THR A 1 13.08 -0.45 -8.50
N TYR A 2 12.63 0.62 -9.15
CA TYR A 2 11.42 0.59 -9.99
C TYR A 2 11.65 -0.26 -11.23
N ILE A 3 10.76 -1.23 -11.50
CA ILE A 3 10.91 -2.15 -12.64
C ILE A 3 10.39 -1.45 -13.91
N SER A 4 11.28 -0.98 -14.78
CA SER A 4 10.94 -0.56 -16.14
C SER A 4 11.18 -1.71 -17.13
N SER A 5 10.11 -2.10 -17.84
CA SER A 5 10.05 -3.01 -19.01
C SER A 5 10.72 -4.39 -18.88
N ARG A 6 9.89 -5.42 -18.69
CA ARG A 6 10.18 -6.80 -19.14
C ARG A 6 9.29 -7.16 -20.34
N ASN A 7 9.77 -8.04 -21.20
CA ASN A 7 9.08 -8.49 -22.43
C ASN A 7 7.67 -9.06 -22.13
N LYS A 8 6.72 -8.77 -23.00
CA LYS A 8 5.39 -9.41 -23.01
C LYS A 8 5.55 -10.92 -23.17
N GLY A 9 5.25 -11.69 -22.11
CA GLY A 9 5.20 -13.16 -22.17
C GLY A 9 5.93 -13.89 -21.06
N GLU A 10 6.78 -13.23 -20.26
CA GLU A 10 7.55 -13.89 -19.22
C GLU A 10 6.85 -13.71 -17.86
N THR A 11 6.46 -14.82 -17.22
CA THR A 11 5.89 -14.79 -15.86
C THR A 11 6.99 -14.40 -14.88
N MET A 12 6.77 -13.32 -14.15
CA MET A 12 7.67 -12.88 -13.09
C MET A 12 7.66 -13.90 -11.96
N LYS A 13 8.82 -14.37 -11.51
CA LYS A 13 8.94 -15.27 -10.36
C LYS A 13 9.54 -14.53 -9.18
N LYS A 14 8.99 -14.76 -7.98
CA LYS A 14 9.43 -14.15 -6.73
C LYS A 14 9.41 -15.17 -5.59
N ASP A 15 10.32 -15.01 -4.64
CA ASP A 15 10.27 -15.80 -3.42
C ASP A 15 9.15 -15.31 -2.50
N LEU A 16 9.02 -13.99 -2.38
CA LEU A 16 8.02 -13.35 -1.54
C LEU A 16 7.35 -12.18 -2.26
N VAL A 17 6.02 -12.19 -2.31
CA VAL A 17 5.21 -11.04 -2.73
C VAL A 17 4.51 -10.45 -1.53
N ILE A 18 4.68 -9.15 -1.31
CA ILE A 18 4.00 -8.38 -0.24
C ILE A 18 2.96 -7.48 -0.91
N ILE A 19 1.69 -7.69 -0.55
CA ILE A 19 0.55 -6.95 -1.11
C ILE A 19 0.19 -5.80 -0.18
N GLY A 20 0.53 -4.59 -0.58
CA GLY A 20 0.37 -3.34 0.15
C GLY A 20 1.70 -2.80 0.69
N GLY A 21 2.05 -1.60 0.26
CA GLY A 21 3.27 -0.86 0.65
C GLY A 21 3.05 0.13 1.80
N GLY A 22 2.05 -0.11 2.66
CA GLY A 22 1.83 0.64 3.90
C GLY A 22 2.79 0.24 5.01
N ALA A 23 2.52 0.70 6.25
CA ALA A 23 3.39 0.45 7.41
C ALA A 23 3.71 -1.03 7.62
N ALA A 24 2.68 -1.89 7.56
CA ALA A 24 2.84 -3.34 7.76
C ALA A 24 3.66 -3.98 6.64
N GLY A 25 3.40 -3.61 5.37
CA GLY A 25 4.13 -4.14 4.22
C GLY A 25 5.58 -3.71 4.19
N LEU A 26 5.88 -2.45 4.50
CA LEU A 26 7.25 -1.97 4.62
C LEU A 26 8.01 -2.68 5.76
N ALA A 27 7.37 -2.80 6.94
CA ALA A 27 7.97 -3.53 8.06
C ALA A 27 8.22 -5.01 7.73
N ALA A 28 7.28 -5.66 7.04
CA ALA A 28 7.43 -7.05 6.57
C ALA A 28 8.59 -7.18 5.57
N ALA A 29 8.70 -6.25 4.61
CA ALA A 29 9.78 -6.24 3.63
C ALA A 29 11.16 -6.08 4.29
N LEU A 30 11.26 -5.14 5.25
CA LEU A 30 12.50 -4.94 6.02
C LEU A 30 12.88 -6.19 6.81
N SER A 31 11.90 -6.82 7.47
CA SER A 31 12.13 -8.02 8.30
C SER A 31 12.47 -9.26 7.48
N ALA A 32 11.91 -9.38 6.28
CA ALA A 32 12.15 -10.51 5.37
C ALA A 32 13.40 -10.32 4.49
N SER A 33 14.01 -9.14 4.51
CA SER A 33 15.14 -8.82 3.65
C SER A 33 16.35 -9.71 3.94
N HIS A 34 16.71 -10.53 2.97
CA HIS A 34 17.88 -11.39 2.99
C HIS A 34 18.44 -11.48 1.57
N PRO A 35 19.78 -11.63 1.38
CA PRO A 35 20.39 -11.69 0.04
C PRO A 35 19.83 -12.80 -0.87
N ASP A 36 19.37 -13.89 -0.29
CA ASP A 36 18.85 -15.05 -1.02
C ASP A 36 17.32 -15.03 -1.23
N ILE A 37 16.64 -13.96 -0.81
CA ILE A 37 15.18 -13.84 -0.92
C ILE A 37 14.84 -12.72 -1.90
N ASP A 38 14.23 -13.09 -3.02
CA ASP A 38 13.73 -12.15 -4.02
C ASP A 38 12.34 -11.64 -3.62
N ILE A 39 12.28 -10.40 -3.14
CA ILE A 39 11.07 -9.77 -2.61
C ILE A 39 10.51 -8.77 -3.61
N LEU A 40 9.18 -8.79 -3.76
CA LEU A 40 8.44 -7.78 -4.49
C LEU A 40 7.34 -7.19 -3.62
N VAL A 41 7.30 -5.86 -3.48
CA VAL A 41 6.20 -5.13 -2.87
C VAL A 41 5.28 -4.57 -3.96
N ILE A 42 3.97 -4.79 -3.82
CA ILE A 42 2.96 -4.28 -4.76
C ILE A 42 2.07 -3.28 -4.03
N GLU A 43 2.03 -2.05 -4.53
CA GLU A 43 1.23 -0.96 -3.98
C GLU A 43 0.30 -0.38 -5.06
N ARG A 44 -0.97 -0.23 -4.72
CA ARG A 44 -1.99 0.32 -5.63
C ARG A 44 -1.91 1.84 -5.79
N GLU A 45 -1.38 2.53 -4.79
CA GLU A 45 -1.23 3.98 -4.82
C GLU A 45 0.06 4.38 -5.56
N LYS A 46 0.19 5.68 -5.84
CA LYS A 46 1.38 6.26 -6.50
C LYS A 46 2.60 6.37 -5.60
N MET A 47 2.43 6.08 -4.31
CA MET A 47 3.50 6.16 -3.32
C MET A 47 3.36 5.09 -2.25
N LEU A 48 4.48 4.70 -1.66
CA LEU A 48 4.52 3.87 -0.46
C LEU A 48 4.08 4.67 0.78
N GLY A 49 3.86 3.97 1.92
CA GLY A 49 3.50 4.58 3.20
C GLY A 49 2.02 4.40 3.57
N GLY A 50 1.15 4.15 2.59
CA GLY A 50 -0.27 3.85 2.80
C GLY A 50 -1.01 4.97 3.56
N ILE A 51 -1.90 4.56 4.48
CA ILE A 51 -2.75 5.47 5.27
C ILE A 51 -1.94 6.47 6.12
N LEU A 52 -0.70 6.16 6.48
CA LEU A 52 0.15 7.05 7.26
C LEU A 52 0.39 8.39 6.57
N ASN A 53 0.45 8.41 5.23
CA ASN A 53 0.68 9.63 4.47
C ASN A 53 -0.43 10.69 4.65
N GLN A 54 -1.64 10.28 4.99
CA GLN A 54 -2.75 11.20 5.25
C GLN A 54 -2.97 11.51 6.75
N CYS A 55 -2.26 10.82 7.66
CA CYS A 55 -2.36 11.01 9.10
C CYS A 55 -1.38 12.08 9.59
N ILE A 56 -1.66 13.34 9.31
CA ILE A 56 -0.75 14.47 9.63
C ILE A 56 -0.74 14.89 11.12
N HIS A 57 -1.41 14.14 11.99
CA HIS A 57 -1.41 14.34 13.43
C HIS A 57 -0.29 13.53 14.10
N ASN A 58 0.12 13.95 15.29
CA ASN A 58 1.08 13.26 16.16
C ASN A 58 0.50 11.97 16.76
N GLY A 59 1.36 11.14 17.35
CA GLY A 59 0.97 9.91 18.05
C GLY A 59 1.63 8.65 17.50
N PHE A 60 2.47 8.77 16.49
CA PHE A 60 3.24 7.67 15.92
C PHE A 60 4.68 7.65 16.48
N GLY A 61 5.33 6.50 16.43
CA GLY A 61 6.76 6.36 16.67
C GLY A 61 7.18 6.13 18.12
N LEU A 62 6.40 6.48 19.12
CA LEU A 62 6.79 6.41 20.53
C LEU A 62 7.29 5.03 20.96
N GLN A 63 6.65 3.96 20.51
CA GLN A 63 7.06 2.61 20.89
C GLN A 63 8.32 2.14 20.14
N VAL A 64 8.43 2.49 18.86
CA VAL A 64 9.48 1.99 17.95
C VAL A 64 10.71 2.91 17.97
N PHE A 65 10.49 4.20 17.75
CA PHE A 65 11.57 5.19 17.61
C PHE A 65 11.85 5.99 18.88
N LYS A 66 11.00 5.84 19.92
CA LYS A 66 11.08 6.65 21.17
C LYS A 66 10.91 8.15 20.92
N GLU A 67 10.30 8.51 19.83
CA GLU A 67 10.02 9.87 19.40
C GLU A 67 8.54 9.98 19.02
N GLU A 68 7.95 11.15 19.23
CA GLU A 68 6.60 11.45 18.79
C GLU A 68 6.66 11.99 17.36
N LEU A 69 6.06 11.28 16.44
CA LEU A 69 6.09 11.57 15.01
C LEU A 69 4.66 11.72 14.46
N THR A 70 4.55 12.46 13.37
CA THR A 70 3.36 12.40 12.50
C THR A 70 3.35 11.12 11.66
N GLY A 71 2.20 10.79 11.07
CA GLY A 71 2.10 9.62 10.18
C GLY A 71 3.11 9.66 9.01
N PRO A 72 3.21 10.76 8.25
CA PRO A 72 4.20 10.89 7.19
C PRO A 72 5.66 10.76 7.66
N GLU A 73 6.02 11.34 8.79
CA GLU A 73 7.37 11.19 9.37
C GLU A 73 7.66 9.74 9.74
N TYR A 74 6.69 9.06 10.34
CA TYR A 74 6.82 7.64 10.66
C TYR A 74 6.97 6.78 9.39
N ALA A 75 6.15 7.04 8.37
CA ALA A 75 6.25 6.34 7.07
C ALA A 75 7.59 6.60 6.39
N SER A 76 8.09 7.85 6.41
CA SER A 76 9.37 8.22 5.82
C SER A 76 10.52 7.41 6.40
N ARG A 77 10.56 7.18 7.71
CA ARG A 77 11.62 6.38 8.34
C ARG A 77 11.65 4.94 7.83
N TYR A 78 10.50 4.34 7.62
CA TYR A 78 10.41 3.00 7.03
C TYR A 78 10.77 2.99 5.54
N MET A 79 10.31 3.99 4.78
CA MET A 79 10.65 4.13 3.37
C MET A 79 12.14 4.35 3.16
N ASP A 80 12.79 5.19 3.98
CA ASP A 80 14.24 5.43 3.92
C ASP A 80 15.04 4.14 4.16
N ALA A 81 14.61 3.32 5.11
CA ALA A 81 15.22 2.02 5.36
C ALA A 81 14.98 1.05 4.18
N PHE A 82 13.75 1.02 3.66
CA PHE A 82 13.35 0.18 2.53
C PHE A 82 14.15 0.50 1.26
N PHE A 83 14.31 1.76 0.90
CA PHE A 83 15.04 2.16 -0.29
C PHE A 83 16.53 1.81 -0.26
N LYS A 84 17.11 1.67 0.95
CA LYS A 84 18.51 1.22 1.11
C LYS A 84 18.71 -0.26 0.80
N LEU A 85 17.65 -1.07 0.82
CA LEU A 85 17.73 -2.52 0.63
C LEU A 85 17.59 -2.97 -0.83
N ASN A 86 17.37 -2.07 -1.78
CA ASN A 86 17.14 -2.37 -3.19
C ASN A 86 16.03 -3.40 -3.47
N ILE A 87 15.04 -3.52 -2.58
CA ILE A 87 13.86 -4.37 -2.78
C ILE A 87 13.05 -3.82 -3.95
N GLU A 88 12.61 -4.72 -4.83
CA GLU A 88 11.77 -4.36 -5.98
C GLU A 88 10.35 -3.98 -5.51
N PHE A 89 9.76 -2.98 -6.15
CA PHE A 89 8.37 -2.60 -5.90
C PHE A 89 7.66 -2.10 -7.15
N LEU A 90 6.34 -2.27 -7.15
CA LEU A 90 5.43 -1.77 -8.18
C LEU A 90 4.44 -0.81 -7.53
N LEU A 91 4.36 0.40 -8.05
CA LEU A 91 3.34 1.40 -7.72
C LEU A 91 2.24 1.41 -8.79
N ASP A 92 1.12 2.12 -8.54
CA ASP A 92 -0.03 2.15 -9.44
C ASP A 92 -0.44 0.75 -9.93
N THR A 93 -0.27 -0.26 -9.07
CA THR A 93 -0.46 -1.67 -9.41
C THR A 93 -1.37 -2.33 -8.39
N THR A 94 -2.53 -2.77 -8.85
CA THR A 94 -3.55 -3.42 -8.01
C THR A 94 -3.49 -4.93 -8.17
N VAL A 95 -3.43 -5.65 -7.06
CA VAL A 95 -3.64 -7.10 -7.05
C VAL A 95 -5.13 -7.37 -7.18
N VAL A 96 -5.53 -8.12 -8.21
CA VAL A 96 -6.93 -8.43 -8.51
C VAL A 96 -7.32 -9.85 -8.14
N ASP A 97 -6.35 -10.76 -8.06
CA ASP A 97 -6.60 -12.15 -7.68
C ASP A 97 -5.33 -12.80 -7.11
N VAL A 98 -5.50 -13.73 -6.18
CA VAL A 98 -4.44 -14.58 -5.65
C VAL A 98 -4.94 -16.02 -5.59
N LYS A 99 -4.34 -16.88 -6.38
CA LYS A 99 -4.69 -18.31 -6.43
C LYS A 99 -3.57 -19.14 -5.84
N LYS A 100 -3.90 -20.05 -4.95
CA LYS A 100 -2.99 -21.10 -4.50
C LYS A 100 -2.94 -22.19 -5.57
N THR A 101 -1.74 -22.43 -6.06
CA THR A 101 -1.36 -23.55 -6.93
C THR A 101 -0.30 -24.36 -6.19
N ASP A 102 0.71 -24.87 -6.85
CA ASP A 102 1.91 -25.34 -6.15
C ASP A 102 2.57 -24.19 -5.38
N ASN A 103 2.66 -23.02 -6.04
CA ASN A 103 3.00 -21.73 -5.44
C ASN A 103 1.75 -20.86 -5.28
N PHE A 104 1.91 -19.54 -5.38
CA PHE A 104 0.83 -18.55 -5.47
C PHE A 104 0.89 -17.83 -6.80
N GLU A 105 -0.15 -17.93 -7.61
CA GLU A 105 -0.34 -17.11 -8.79
C GLU A 105 -1.00 -15.80 -8.37
N VAL A 106 -0.26 -14.70 -8.43
CA VAL A 106 -0.76 -13.35 -8.12
C VAL A 106 -1.05 -12.63 -9.43
N THR A 107 -2.32 -12.33 -9.69
CA THR A 107 -2.75 -11.56 -10.86
C THR A 107 -2.82 -10.08 -10.49
N VAL A 108 -2.17 -9.25 -11.27
CA VAL A 108 -2.07 -7.81 -11.03
C VAL A 108 -2.51 -7.01 -12.25
N SER A 109 -3.06 -5.84 -12.00
CA SER A 109 -3.40 -4.82 -12.99
C SER A 109 -2.58 -3.57 -12.74
N SER A 110 -1.83 -3.14 -13.73
CA SER A 110 -1.02 -1.92 -13.70
C SER A 110 -1.47 -0.98 -14.83
N PHE A 111 -1.42 0.31 -14.57
CA PHE A 111 -1.76 1.30 -15.60
C PHE A 111 -0.83 1.22 -16.81
N GLU A 112 0.47 1.00 -16.58
CA GLU A 112 1.46 0.97 -17.66
C GLU A 112 1.50 -0.38 -18.42
N LYS A 113 1.37 -1.50 -17.68
CA LYS A 113 1.61 -2.86 -18.22
C LYS A 113 0.34 -3.66 -18.47
N GLY A 114 -0.82 -3.14 -18.03
CA GLY A 114 -2.07 -3.87 -18.10
C GLY A 114 -2.11 -5.05 -17.12
N LEU A 115 -2.76 -6.12 -17.50
CA LEU A 115 -2.94 -7.32 -16.69
C LEU A 115 -1.78 -8.30 -16.91
N PHE A 116 -1.15 -8.77 -15.82
CA PHE A 116 -0.10 -9.79 -15.86
C PHE A 116 -0.09 -10.64 -14.58
N LYS A 117 0.71 -11.71 -14.59
CA LYS A 117 0.77 -12.68 -13.50
C LYS A 117 2.18 -12.76 -12.90
N ILE A 118 2.23 -13.03 -11.61
CA ILE A 118 3.44 -13.22 -10.83
C ILE A 118 3.32 -14.56 -10.12
N ASP A 119 4.34 -15.40 -10.23
CA ASP A 119 4.47 -16.65 -9.49
C ASP A 119 5.28 -16.38 -8.23
N ALA A 120 4.71 -16.60 -7.05
CA ALA A 120 5.32 -16.33 -5.77
C ALA A 120 5.34 -17.58 -4.89
N LYS A 121 6.48 -17.88 -4.25
CA LYS A 121 6.55 -19.00 -3.27
C LYS A 121 5.75 -18.70 -2.01
N ALA A 122 5.74 -17.42 -1.59
CA ALA A 122 4.98 -16.95 -0.43
C ALA A 122 4.34 -15.59 -0.71
N VAL A 123 3.23 -15.31 -0.02
CA VAL A 123 2.50 -14.03 -0.11
C VAL A 123 2.19 -13.51 1.28
N ILE A 124 2.47 -12.25 1.53
CA ILE A 124 2.03 -11.50 2.72
C ILE A 124 0.94 -10.52 2.31
N LEU A 125 -0.22 -10.60 2.97
CA LEU A 125 -1.31 -9.66 2.79
C LEU A 125 -1.20 -8.53 3.82
N SER A 126 -0.89 -7.32 3.36
CA SER A 126 -0.81 -6.10 4.15
C SER A 126 -1.63 -4.96 3.53
N SER A 127 -2.77 -5.32 2.95
CA SER A 127 -3.67 -4.43 2.19
C SER A 127 -4.37 -3.36 3.04
N GLY A 128 -4.19 -3.39 4.35
CA GLY A 128 -4.83 -2.47 5.29
C GLY A 128 -6.32 -2.71 5.44
N CYS A 129 -7.02 -1.67 5.87
CA CYS A 129 -8.47 -1.69 6.02
C CYS A 129 -9.09 -0.46 5.34
N TYR A 130 -10.39 -0.53 5.12
CA TYR A 130 -11.17 0.58 4.61
C TYR A 130 -12.24 0.96 5.63
N GLU A 131 -12.51 2.25 5.76
CA GLU A 131 -13.57 2.72 6.64
C GLU A 131 -14.95 2.29 6.11
N ARG A 132 -15.87 2.08 7.03
CA ARG A 132 -17.26 1.77 6.67
C ARG A 132 -17.95 3.02 6.18
N THR A 133 -18.53 2.94 4.99
CA THR A 133 -19.38 4.02 4.48
C THR A 133 -20.68 4.12 5.27
N ARG A 134 -21.34 5.29 5.21
CA ARG A 134 -22.65 5.49 5.82
C ARG A 134 -23.66 4.38 5.46
N GLY A 135 -23.64 3.93 4.21
CA GLY A 135 -24.52 2.84 3.76
C GLY A 135 -24.22 1.51 4.41
N SER A 136 -22.95 1.19 4.63
CA SER A 136 -22.54 -0.07 5.26
C SER A 136 -22.79 -0.15 6.77
N ILE A 137 -22.91 1.00 7.45
CA ILE A 137 -23.27 1.08 8.87
C ILE A 137 -24.75 1.45 9.09
N ALA A 138 -25.53 1.53 8.00
CA ALA A 138 -26.97 1.74 8.00
C ALA A 138 -27.44 3.00 8.79
N ILE A 139 -26.68 4.09 8.75
CA ILE A 139 -27.13 5.37 9.36
C ILE A 139 -28.35 5.86 8.59
N PRO A 140 -29.50 6.08 9.30
CA PRO A 140 -30.73 6.50 8.66
C PRO A 140 -30.69 7.95 8.16
N GLY A 141 -31.66 8.34 7.35
CA GLY A 141 -31.84 9.69 6.82
C GLY A 141 -31.43 9.83 5.35
N GLU A 142 -31.60 11.03 4.81
CA GLU A 142 -31.29 11.37 3.43
C GLU A 142 -29.78 11.40 3.17
N ARG A 143 -29.42 11.35 1.88
CA ARG A 143 -28.01 11.41 1.43
C ARG A 143 -27.76 12.67 0.61
N PRO A 144 -27.79 13.87 1.23
CA PRO A 144 -27.43 15.09 0.52
C PRO A 144 -25.96 15.06 0.10
N LYS A 145 -25.60 15.92 -0.86
CA LYS A 145 -24.21 16.16 -1.26
C LYS A 145 -23.41 16.63 -0.04
N GLY A 146 -22.15 16.21 0.05
CA GLY A 146 -21.26 16.59 1.15
C GLY A 146 -21.23 15.61 2.32
N ILE A 147 -22.04 14.55 2.32
CA ILE A 147 -21.87 13.44 3.28
C ILE A 147 -20.81 12.47 2.72
N MET A 148 -19.70 12.38 3.42
CA MET A 148 -18.59 11.49 3.05
C MET A 148 -17.98 10.85 4.30
N PRO A 149 -17.29 9.70 4.17
CA PRO A 149 -16.51 9.12 5.25
C PRO A 149 -15.36 10.04 5.68
N ALA A 150 -14.97 9.96 6.95
CA ALA A 150 -13.92 10.80 7.51
C ALA A 150 -12.56 10.59 6.82
N GLY A 151 -12.20 9.36 6.51
CA GLY A 151 -10.95 9.05 5.82
C GLY A 151 -10.92 9.59 4.39
N SER A 152 -12.07 9.61 3.69
CA SER A 152 -12.15 10.26 2.37
C SER A 152 -11.96 11.77 2.48
N ALA A 153 -12.56 12.42 3.48
CA ALA A 153 -12.35 13.83 3.75
C ALA A 153 -10.88 14.14 4.10
N GLN A 154 -10.28 13.31 4.93
CA GLN A 154 -8.87 13.41 5.30
C GLN A 154 -7.94 13.26 4.08
N ARG A 155 -8.23 12.30 3.19
CA ARG A 155 -7.48 12.14 1.94
C ARG A 155 -7.57 13.38 1.05
N TYR A 156 -8.78 13.88 0.80
CA TYR A 156 -8.99 15.08 -0.02
C TYR A 156 -8.20 16.27 0.52
N LEU A 157 -8.21 16.47 1.83
CA LEU A 157 -7.52 17.59 2.44
C LEU A 157 -5.99 17.39 2.44
N ASN A 158 -5.52 16.23 2.93
CA ASN A 158 -4.11 16.03 3.28
C ASN A 158 -3.25 15.50 2.13
N ILE A 159 -3.85 14.82 1.15
CA ILE A 159 -3.15 14.28 -0.02
C ILE A 159 -3.46 15.08 -1.27
N ASP A 160 -4.74 15.32 -1.52
CA ASP A 160 -5.18 15.92 -2.80
C ASP A 160 -5.26 17.46 -2.73
N GLY A 161 -5.16 18.06 -1.52
CA GLY A 161 -5.16 19.52 -1.31
C GLY A 161 -6.51 20.20 -1.54
N TYR A 162 -7.62 19.46 -1.47
CA TYR A 162 -8.97 19.99 -1.63
C TYR A 162 -9.61 20.35 -0.30
N LEU A 163 -10.25 21.52 -0.23
CA LEU A 163 -11.14 21.87 0.87
C LEU A 163 -12.45 21.08 0.76
N VAL A 164 -12.83 20.40 1.84
CA VAL A 164 -13.96 19.45 1.87
C VAL A 164 -15.29 20.13 2.23
N GLY A 165 -15.31 21.43 2.38
CA GLY A 165 -16.49 22.24 2.64
C GLY A 165 -16.13 23.67 2.90
N ILE A 166 -17.13 24.57 2.76
CA ILE A 166 -17.05 25.96 3.16
C ILE A 166 -18.08 26.11 4.28
N CYS A 167 -17.64 26.52 5.46
CA CYS A 167 -18.51 26.93 6.56
C CYS A 167 -18.91 28.38 6.41
#